data_ef1075d346ba86341f07bb261f926353
#
_entry.id   ef1075d346ba86341f07bb261f926353
#
_cell.length_a   1.000
_cell.length_b   1.000
_cell.length_c   1.000
_cell.angle_alpha   90.00
_cell.angle_beta   90.00
_cell.angle_gamma   90.00
#
_symmetry.space_group_name_H-M   'P 1'
#
loop_
_entity.id
_entity.type
_entity.pdbx_description
1 polymer ?
#
loop_
_entity_poly.entity_id
_entity_poly.type
_entity_poly.pdbx_seq_one_letter_code
_entity_poly.pdbx_strand_id
1 'polypeptide(L)'
;LSALPLLAFELYLPALLAILCNRIMDGLDGALARITEATDAGGYLDITLDFIFYSGVVLGFAFADPERNALVASLLIFTFMGTGSSFLAYAIMAEKKGLSDLNFSHKSFYYLNGLAEGTETIGIFVLFCLFPHYFPILAAIFAAICILTTITRVWGGYQTIKMADRS
;
A
#
# COMPACT_ATOMS: atom_id res chain seq x y z
N LEU A 1 -5.66 -2.69 -13.48
CA LEU A 1 -6.96 -2.02 -13.16
C LEU A 1 -8.19 -2.84 -13.59
N SER A 2 -8.04 -3.96 -14.33
CA SER A 2 -9.16 -4.84 -14.72
C SER A 2 -9.92 -5.47 -13.54
N ALA A 3 -9.31 -5.57 -12.36
CA ALA A 3 -9.97 -6.09 -11.16
C ALA A 3 -11.15 -5.22 -10.70
N LEU A 4 -11.08 -3.87 -10.86
CA LEU A 4 -12.13 -2.97 -10.40
C LEU A 4 -13.51 -3.28 -11.03
N PRO A 5 -13.68 -3.31 -12.38
CA PRO A 5 -14.97 -3.64 -12.96
C PRO A 5 -15.42 -5.06 -12.63
N LEU A 6 -14.52 -6.04 -12.53
CA LEU A 6 -14.88 -7.40 -12.13
C LEU A 6 -15.47 -7.42 -10.71
N LEU A 7 -14.87 -6.69 -9.77
CA LEU A 7 -15.38 -6.57 -8.40
C LEU A 7 -16.73 -5.85 -8.37
N ALA A 8 -16.90 -4.76 -9.12
CA ALA A 8 -18.13 -3.99 -9.19
C ALA A 8 -19.31 -4.83 -9.71
N PHE A 9 -19.06 -5.84 -10.53
CA PHE A 9 -20.04 -6.82 -10.99
C PHE A 9 -20.08 -8.11 -10.15
N GLU A 10 -19.52 -8.11 -8.95
CA GLU A 10 -19.47 -9.23 -8.01
C GLU A 10 -18.76 -10.49 -8.55
N LEU A 11 -17.94 -10.35 -9.57
CA LEU A 11 -17.14 -11.42 -10.16
C LEU A 11 -15.85 -11.63 -9.35
N TYR A 12 -15.99 -12.05 -8.09
CA TYR A 12 -14.89 -12.09 -7.11
C TYR A 12 -13.76 -13.06 -7.50
N LEU A 13 -14.07 -14.25 -8.03
CA LEU A 13 -13.02 -15.20 -8.45
C LEU A 13 -12.25 -14.72 -9.69
N PRO A 14 -12.87 -14.23 -10.79
CA PRO A 14 -12.15 -13.57 -11.86
C PRO A 14 -11.33 -12.35 -11.41
N ALA A 15 -11.86 -11.56 -10.48
CA ALA A 15 -11.15 -10.43 -9.90
C ALA A 15 -9.90 -10.88 -9.12
N LEU A 16 -10.03 -11.95 -8.31
CA LEU A 16 -8.91 -12.54 -7.60
C LEU A 16 -7.80 -12.98 -8.56
N LEU A 17 -8.15 -13.68 -9.65
CA LEU A 17 -7.17 -14.08 -10.66
C LEU A 17 -6.49 -12.86 -11.29
N ALA A 18 -7.24 -11.80 -11.59
CA ALA A 18 -6.67 -10.56 -12.13
C ALA A 18 -5.70 -9.87 -11.14
N ILE A 19 -6.03 -9.87 -9.83
CA ILE A 19 -5.18 -9.35 -8.76
C ILE A 19 -3.88 -10.17 -8.67
N LEU A 20 -3.97 -11.49 -8.64
CA LEU A 20 -2.80 -12.38 -8.55
C LEU A 20 -1.91 -12.28 -9.80
N CYS A 21 -2.50 -12.26 -10.99
CA CYS A 21 -1.75 -12.06 -12.23
C CYS A 21 -1.01 -10.71 -12.23
N ASN A 22 -1.68 -9.64 -11.81
CA ASN A 22 -1.03 -8.32 -11.70
C ASN A 22 0.18 -8.38 -10.74
N ARG A 23 0.07 -9.02 -9.58
CA ARG A 23 1.19 -9.16 -8.63
C ARG A 23 2.34 -10.03 -9.13
N ILE A 24 2.02 -11.10 -9.86
CA ILE A 24 3.06 -11.93 -10.49
C ILE A 24 3.84 -11.12 -11.54
N MET A 25 3.12 -10.38 -12.38
CA MET A 25 3.77 -9.54 -13.40
C MET A 25 4.64 -8.44 -12.78
N ASP A 26 4.14 -7.75 -11.77
CA ASP A 26 4.87 -6.77 -11.00
C ASP A 26 6.16 -7.34 -10.36
N GLY A 27 6.05 -8.53 -9.77
CA GLY A 27 7.21 -9.25 -9.23
C GLY A 27 8.23 -9.65 -10.31
N LEU A 28 7.78 -10.00 -11.52
CA LEU A 28 8.64 -10.31 -12.66
C LEU A 28 9.32 -9.06 -13.21
N ASP A 29 8.61 -7.94 -13.30
CA ASP A 29 9.16 -6.65 -13.74
C ASP A 29 10.23 -6.17 -12.77
N GLY A 30 9.97 -6.27 -11.46
CA GLY A 30 10.95 -5.96 -10.42
C GLY A 30 12.17 -6.91 -10.43
N ALA A 31 11.99 -8.19 -10.76
CA ALA A 31 13.09 -9.13 -10.93
C ALA A 31 13.93 -8.82 -12.17
N LEU A 32 13.27 -8.47 -13.27
CA LEU A 32 13.93 -8.08 -14.52
C LEU A 32 14.73 -6.79 -14.36
N ALA A 33 14.16 -5.78 -13.70
CA ALA A 33 14.84 -4.51 -13.41
C ALA A 33 16.13 -4.70 -12.59
N ARG A 34 16.17 -5.69 -11.68
CA ARG A 34 17.38 -6.03 -10.92
C ARG A 34 18.49 -6.67 -11.75
N ILE A 35 18.13 -7.30 -12.87
CA ILE A 35 19.10 -7.98 -13.77
C ILE A 35 19.58 -7.06 -14.89
N THR A 36 18.72 -6.14 -15.31
CA THR A 36 19.01 -5.13 -16.33
C THR A 36 19.54 -3.85 -15.71
N GLU A 37 18.83 -2.75 -15.86
CA GLU A 37 19.08 -1.49 -15.17
C GLU A 37 17.73 -0.95 -14.66
N ALA A 38 17.64 -0.77 -13.34
CA ALA A 38 16.50 -0.08 -12.74
C ALA A 38 16.51 1.38 -13.21
N THR A 39 15.37 1.86 -13.70
CA THR A 39 15.23 3.26 -14.11
C THR A 39 14.35 4.02 -13.12
N ASP A 40 14.65 5.30 -12.90
CA ASP A 40 13.84 6.18 -12.03
C ASP A 40 12.40 6.30 -12.54
N ALA A 41 12.22 6.32 -13.86
CA ALA A 41 10.90 6.36 -14.48
C ALA A 41 10.08 5.07 -14.19
N GLY A 42 10.75 3.91 -14.21
CA GLY A 42 10.13 2.62 -13.83
C GLY A 42 9.70 2.62 -12.37
N GLY A 43 10.57 3.01 -11.45
CA GLY A 43 10.24 3.11 -10.03
C GLY A 43 9.12 4.10 -9.72
N TYR A 44 9.09 5.24 -10.43
CA TYR A 44 8.00 6.21 -10.33
C TYR A 44 6.64 5.61 -10.75
N LEU A 45 6.61 4.91 -11.89
CA LEU A 45 5.38 4.28 -12.38
C LEU A 45 4.92 3.15 -11.46
N ASP A 46 5.83 2.33 -10.98
CA ASP A 46 5.57 1.22 -10.07
C ASP A 46 4.84 1.70 -8.80
N ILE A 47 5.44 2.66 -8.08
CA ILE A 47 4.86 3.23 -6.87
C ILE A 47 3.50 3.87 -7.16
N THR A 48 3.39 4.65 -8.23
CA THR A 48 2.15 5.37 -8.57
C THR A 48 1.02 4.41 -8.91
N LEU A 49 1.31 3.40 -9.75
CA LEU A 49 0.31 2.43 -10.18
C LEU A 49 -0.13 1.50 -9.05
N ASP A 50 0.75 1.18 -8.11
CA ASP A 50 0.41 0.40 -6.93
C ASP A 50 -0.62 1.11 -6.05
N PHE A 51 -0.45 2.39 -5.74
CA PHE A 51 -1.43 3.14 -4.96
C PHE A 51 -2.79 3.26 -5.67
N ILE A 52 -2.77 3.47 -7.00
CA ILE A 52 -3.99 3.49 -7.81
C ILE A 52 -4.66 2.12 -7.80
N PHE A 53 -3.89 1.05 -7.94
CA PHE A 53 -4.38 -0.32 -7.93
C PHE A 53 -5.03 -0.70 -6.60
N TYR A 54 -4.35 -0.42 -5.47
CA TYR A 54 -4.90 -0.73 -4.14
C TYR A 54 -6.20 0.02 -3.87
N SER A 55 -6.24 1.31 -4.17
CA SER A 55 -7.46 2.10 -4.05
C SER A 55 -8.56 1.62 -4.99
N GLY A 56 -8.20 1.21 -6.22
CA GLY A 56 -9.13 0.67 -7.21
C GLY A 56 -9.77 -0.64 -6.80
N VAL A 57 -9.02 -1.56 -6.16
CA VAL A 57 -9.58 -2.81 -5.61
C VAL A 57 -10.63 -2.51 -4.54
N VAL A 58 -10.31 -1.63 -3.58
CA VAL A 58 -11.25 -1.26 -2.51
C VAL A 58 -12.49 -0.56 -3.08
N LEU A 59 -12.31 0.32 -4.07
CA LEU A 59 -13.41 1.01 -4.75
C LEU A 59 -14.31 0.02 -5.49
N GLY A 60 -13.77 -1.05 -6.08
CA GLY A 60 -14.54 -2.12 -6.71
C GLY A 60 -15.52 -2.79 -5.73
N PHE A 61 -15.08 -3.07 -4.50
CA PHE A 61 -15.97 -3.58 -3.44
C PHE A 61 -17.03 -2.57 -3.00
N ALA A 62 -16.71 -1.26 -3.01
CA ALA A 62 -17.69 -0.22 -2.73
C ALA A 62 -18.81 -0.20 -3.77
N PHE A 63 -18.49 -0.42 -5.05
CA PHE A 63 -19.48 -0.51 -6.12
C PHE A 63 -20.29 -1.80 -6.12
N ALA A 64 -19.72 -2.92 -5.65
CA ALA A 64 -20.42 -4.20 -5.56
C ALA A 64 -21.63 -4.14 -4.62
N ASP A 65 -21.48 -3.52 -3.45
CA ASP A 65 -22.57 -3.33 -2.47
C ASP A 65 -22.36 -1.96 -1.79
N PRO A 66 -22.89 -0.88 -2.39
CA PRO A 66 -22.67 0.47 -1.85
C PRO A 66 -23.25 0.67 -0.45
N GLU A 67 -24.41 0.05 -0.15
CA GLU A 67 -25.06 0.24 1.15
C GLU A 67 -24.24 -0.33 2.30
N ARG A 68 -23.58 -1.44 2.09
CA ARG A 68 -22.78 -2.12 3.11
C ARG A 68 -21.33 -1.70 3.11
N ASN A 69 -20.78 -1.45 1.93
CA ASN A 69 -19.32 -1.36 1.74
C ASN A 69 -18.81 0.06 1.61
N ALA A 70 -19.61 1.03 1.10
CA ALA A 70 -19.09 2.35 0.71
C ALA A 70 -18.41 3.09 1.85
N LEU A 71 -18.98 3.08 3.05
CA LEU A 71 -18.39 3.81 4.19
C LEU A 71 -17.04 3.23 4.61
N VAL A 72 -16.96 1.91 4.77
CA VAL A 72 -15.71 1.27 5.21
C VAL A 72 -14.65 1.27 4.10
N ALA A 73 -15.06 1.17 2.84
CA ALA A 73 -14.17 1.33 1.70
C ALA A 73 -13.57 2.74 1.66
N SER A 74 -14.39 3.78 1.88
CA SER A 74 -13.92 5.16 1.99
C SER A 74 -12.91 5.33 3.13
N LEU A 75 -13.19 4.73 4.30
CA LEU A 75 -12.26 4.73 5.42
C LEU A 75 -10.93 4.04 5.05
N LEU A 76 -10.98 2.87 4.41
CA LEU A 76 -9.77 2.15 4.03
C LEU A 76 -8.95 2.92 2.99
N ILE A 77 -9.58 3.54 1.98
CA ILE A 77 -8.90 4.40 1.00
C ILE A 77 -8.26 5.60 1.70
N PHE A 78 -8.96 6.24 2.65
CA PHE A 78 -8.39 7.31 3.46
C PHE A 78 -7.13 6.87 4.21
N THR A 79 -7.14 5.66 4.80
CA THR A 79 -5.96 5.15 5.51
C THR A 79 -4.81 4.81 4.56
N PHE A 80 -5.08 4.37 3.34
CA PHE A 80 -4.05 4.20 2.30
C PHE A 80 -3.38 5.52 1.93
N MET A 81 -4.14 6.62 1.89
CA MET A 81 -3.56 7.96 1.72
C MET A 81 -2.57 8.26 2.85
N GLY A 82 -2.92 7.95 4.11
CA GLY A 82 -2.06 8.14 5.27
C GLY A 82 -0.76 7.33 5.17
N THR A 83 -0.87 6.03 4.89
CA THR A 83 0.31 5.15 4.75
C THR A 83 1.20 5.56 3.59
N GLY A 84 0.61 5.87 2.43
CA GLY A 84 1.34 6.26 1.22
C GLY A 84 2.03 7.61 1.36
N SER A 85 1.31 8.64 1.82
CA SER A 85 1.87 9.98 1.98
C SER A 85 2.98 10.03 3.04
N SER A 86 2.83 9.32 4.15
CA SER A 86 3.88 9.25 5.18
C SER A 86 5.15 8.56 4.69
N PHE A 87 5.01 7.50 3.89
CA PHE A 87 6.13 6.81 3.26
C PHE A 87 6.87 7.70 2.26
N LEU A 88 6.13 8.28 1.29
CA LEU A 88 6.73 9.11 0.24
C LEU A 88 7.35 10.39 0.78
N ALA A 89 6.68 11.06 1.72
CA ALA A 89 7.21 12.26 2.35
C ALA A 89 8.51 11.97 3.11
N TYR A 90 8.55 10.84 3.83
CA TYR A 90 9.79 10.43 4.50
C TYR A 90 10.91 10.13 3.48
N ALA A 91 10.63 9.38 2.41
CA ALA A 91 11.62 9.05 1.39
C ALA A 91 12.24 10.31 0.76
N ILE A 92 11.42 11.31 0.42
CA ILE A 92 11.87 12.60 -0.13
C ILE A 92 12.80 13.34 0.87
N MET A 93 12.41 13.38 2.15
CA MET A 93 13.21 14.09 3.17
C MET A 93 14.49 13.33 3.51
N ALA A 94 14.46 12.01 3.53
CA ALA A 94 15.62 11.17 3.75
C ALA A 94 16.65 11.35 2.62
N GLU A 95 16.22 11.34 1.38
CA GLU A 95 17.08 11.58 0.21
C GLU A 95 17.71 12.98 0.28
N LYS A 96 16.91 14.02 0.54
CA LYS A 96 17.38 15.40 0.68
C LYS A 96 18.45 15.55 1.75
N LYS A 97 18.45 14.72 2.79
CA LYS A 97 19.39 14.74 3.91
C LYS A 97 20.55 13.75 3.72
N GLY A 98 20.61 12.99 2.63
CA GLY A 98 21.60 11.94 2.43
C GLY A 98 21.51 10.81 3.45
N LEU A 99 20.32 10.54 4.00
CA LEU A 99 20.11 9.53 5.04
C LEU A 99 20.05 8.11 4.46
N SER A 100 19.88 7.98 3.15
CA SER A 100 19.88 6.71 2.41
C SER A 100 21.23 5.95 2.51
N ASP A 101 22.35 6.68 2.62
CA ASP A 101 23.70 6.11 2.64
C ASP A 101 24.27 5.89 4.06
N LEU A 102 23.60 6.36 5.07
CA LEU A 102 24.07 6.23 6.44
C LEU A 102 23.47 4.98 7.09
N ASN A 103 24.33 4.10 7.61
CA ASN A 103 23.98 2.98 8.50
C ASN A 103 23.31 3.51 9.79
N PHE A 104 22.14 4.17 9.62
CA PHE A 104 21.36 4.60 10.77
C PHE A 104 20.88 3.40 11.55
N SER A 105 21.07 3.49 12.86
CA SER A 105 20.77 2.53 13.89
C SER A 105 19.52 1.68 13.57
N HIS A 106 19.60 0.37 13.73
CA HIS A 106 18.54 -0.64 13.58
C HIS A 106 17.16 -0.23 14.12
N LYS A 107 17.08 0.73 15.05
CA LYS A 107 15.81 1.24 15.59
C LYS A 107 15.05 2.12 14.63
N SER A 108 15.71 2.92 13.78
CA SER A 108 15.03 3.83 12.83
C SER A 108 14.36 3.03 11.70
N PHE A 109 15.01 1.95 11.24
CA PHE A 109 14.47 1.04 10.23
C PHE A 109 13.23 0.31 10.72
N TYR A 110 13.15 -0.03 11.99
CA TYR A 110 12.02 -0.76 12.56
C TYR A 110 10.72 0.06 12.59
N TYR A 111 10.82 1.40 12.74
CA TYR A 111 9.65 2.28 12.71
C TYR A 111 9.19 2.65 11.30
N LEU A 112 10.03 2.43 10.28
CA LEU A 112 9.71 2.72 8.89
C LEU A 112 9.06 1.54 8.19
N ASN A 113 9.39 0.30 8.61
CA ASN A 113 8.65 -0.87 8.20
C ASN A 113 7.28 -0.84 8.88
N GLY A 114 6.23 -0.62 8.09
CA GLY A 114 4.85 -0.61 8.57
C GLY A 114 4.33 -2.01 8.86
N LEU A 115 3.25 -2.09 9.63
CA LEU A 115 2.47 -3.33 9.82
C LEU A 115 1.58 -3.64 8.61
N ALA A 116 1.31 -2.65 7.75
CA ALA A 116 0.55 -2.78 6.53
C ALA A 116 1.42 -2.33 5.36
N GLU A 117 2.04 -3.29 4.69
CA GLU A 117 2.84 -3.11 3.49
C GLU A 117 2.21 -3.83 2.28
N GLY A 118 2.92 -3.90 1.16
CA GLY A 118 2.39 -4.48 -0.08
C GLY A 118 1.92 -5.92 0.08
N THR A 119 2.66 -6.76 0.79
CA THR A 119 2.34 -8.19 0.99
C THR A 119 1.07 -8.37 1.81
N GLU A 120 0.94 -7.66 2.92
CA GLU A 120 -0.25 -7.69 3.79
C GLU A 120 -1.47 -7.14 3.05
N THR A 121 -1.29 -6.09 2.23
CA THR A 121 -2.36 -5.53 1.39
C THR A 121 -2.86 -6.55 0.37
N ILE A 122 -1.97 -7.28 -0.29
CA ILE A 122 -2.39 -8.34 -1.22
C ILE A 122 -3.06 -9.50 -0.47
N GLY A 123 -2.53 -9.89 0.68
CA GLY A 123 -3.12 -10.92 1.52
C GLY A 123 -4.56 -10.59 1.91
N ILE A 124 -4.84 -9.35 2.32
CA ILE A 124 -6.20 -8.93 2.67
C ILE A 124 -7.10 -8.86 1.43
N PHE A 125 -6.60 -8.48 0.24
CA PHE A 125 -7.39 -8.50 -0.99
C PHE A 125 -7.80 -9.91 -1.40
N VAL A 126 -6.93 -10.90 -1.19
CA VAL A 126 -7.28 -12.31 -1.36
C VAL A 126 -8.43 -12.69 -0.43
N LEU A 127 -8.35 -12.30 0.85
CA LEU A 127 -9.42 -12.56 1.82
C LEU A 127 -10.73 -11.86 1.44
N PHE A 128 -10.68 -10.62 0.93
CA PHE A 128 -11.86 -9.91 0.44
C PHE A 128 -12.56 -10.67 -0.70
N CYS A 129 -11.77 -11.18 -1.65
CA CYS A 129 -12.34 -11.94 -2.79
C CYS A 129 -12.88 -13.31 -2.39
N LEU A 130 -12.23 -14.00 -1.44
CA LEU A 130 -12.68 -15.31 -0.97
C LEU A 130 -13.89 -15.21 -0.01
N PHE A 131 -13.96 -14.12 0.75
CA PHE A 131 -14.99 -13.89 1.76
C PHE A 131 -15.67 -12.52 1.59
N PRO A 132 -16.29 -12.22 0.43
CA PRO A 132 -16.81 -10.89 0.13
C PRO A 132 -17.89 -10.41 1.12
N HIS A 133 -18.67 -11.34 1.68
CA HIS A 133 -19.66 -11.02 2.71
C HIS A 133 -19.02 -10.39 3.97
N TYR A 134 -17.77 -10.73 4.29
CA TYR A 134 -17.03 -10.22 5.43
C TYR A 134 -16.19 -8.98 5.10
N PHE A 135 -16.27 -8.45 3.86
CA PHE A 135 -15.52 -7.27 3.44
C PHE A 135 -15.59 -6.11 4.45
N PRO A 136 -16.79 -5.70 4.98
CA PRO A 136 -16.85 -4.57 5.90
C PRO A 136 -16.02 -4.77 7.17
N ILE A 137 -16.05 -5.97 7.73
CA ILE A 137 -15.30 -6.29 8.95
C ILE A 137 -13.80 -6.36 8.67
N LEU A 138 -13.42 -7.09 7.63
CA LEU A 138 -12.01 -7.25 7.23
C LEU A 138 -11.38 -5.91 6.85
N ALA A 139 -12.11 -5.06 6.11
CA ALA A 139 -11.66 -3.73 5.71
C ALA A 139 -11.51 -2.79 6.92
N ALA A 140 -12.43 -2.85 7.89
CA ALA A 140 -12.33 -2.05 9.12
C ALA A 140 -11.11 -2.47 9.96
N ILE A 141 -10.85 -3.76 10.11
CA ILE A 141 -9.66 -4.27 10.82
C ILE A 141 -8.39 -3.81 10.10
N PHE A 142 -8.33 -3.96 8.78
CA PHE A 142 -7.15 -3.55 8.02
C PHE A 142 -6.95 -2.02 8.03
N ALA A 143 -8.03 -1.24 7.99
CA ALA A 143 -7.95 0.22 8.17
C ALA A 143 -7.35 0.61 9.52
N ALA A 144 -7.71 -0.10 10.61
CA ALA A 144 -7.10 0.13 11.93
C ALA A 144 -5.59 -0.17 11.93
N ILE A 145 -5.15 -1.23 11.25
CA ILE A 145 -3.73 -1.56 11.09
C ILE A 145 -3.01 -0.47 10.26
N CYS A 146 -3.63 0.03 9.18
CA CYS A 146 -3.09 1.12 8.38
C CYS A 146 -2.97 2.44 9.17
N ILE A 147 -3.93 2.76 10.03
CA ILE A 147 -3.86 3.92 10.93
C ILE A 147 -2.67 3.77 11.88
N LEU A 148 -2.51 2.61 12.51
CA LEU A 148 -1.37 2.36 13.40
C LEU A 148 -0.04 2.47 12.66
N THR A 149 0.05 1.90 11.45
CA THR A 149 1.21 2.04 10.57
C THR A 149 1.52 3.51 10.27
N THR A 150 0.51 4.30 9.93
CA THR A 150 0.67 5.73 9.65
C THR A 150 1.18 6.49 10.88
N ILE A 151 0.61 6.25 12.05
CA ILE A 151 1.03 6.90 13.30
C ILE A 151 2.49 6.58 13.61
N THR A 152 2.88 5.31 13.54
CA THR A 152 4.26 4.89 13.82
C THR A 152 5.25 5.46 12.82
N ARG A 153 4.90 5.50 11.52
CA ARG A 153 5.74 6.11 10.47
C ARG A 153 5.90 7.61 10.65
N VAL A 154 4.80 8.33 10.89
CA VAL A 154 4.86 9.78 11.11
C VAL A 154 5.71 10.11 12.34
N TRP A 155 5.52 9.40 13.44
CA TRP A 155 6.30 9.60 14.65
C TRP A 155 7.78 9.27 14.43
N GLY A 156 8.09 8.08 13.92
CA GLY A 156 9.46 7.64 13.68
C GLY A 156 10.19 8.50 12.65
N GLY A 157 9.52 8.81 11.54
CA GLY A 157 10.06 9.68 10.50
C GLY A 157 10.37 11.09 11.00
N TYR A 158 9.43 11.68 11.76
CA TYR A 158 9.66 13.00 12.39
C TYR A 158 10.87 13.01 13.32
N GLN A 159 11.01 12.00 14.18
CA GLN A 159 12.16 11.92 15.10
C GLN A 159 13.49 11.77 14.34
N THR A 160 13.52 10.93 13.30
CA THR A 160 14.72 10.72 12.49
C THR A 160 15.15 12.00 11.77
N ILE A 161 14.22 12.68 11.10
CA ILE A 161 14.52 13.93 10.38
C ILE A 161 14.96 15.03 11.36
N LYS A 162 14.28 15.14 12.52
CA LYS A 162 14.63 16.13 13.55
C LYS A 162 16.02 15.92 14.14
N MET A 163 16.47 14.67 14.27
CA MET A 163 17.84 14.36 14.70
C MET A 163 18.86 14.82 13.63
N ALA A 164 18.57 14.52 12.37
CA ALA A 164 19.41 14.94 11.25
C ALA A 164 19.44 16.46 11.00
N ASP A 165 18.46 17.22 11.50
CA ASP A 165 18.48 18.69 11.45
C ASP A 165 19.42 19.33 12.49
N ARG A 166 19.85 18.52 13.49
CA ARG A 166 20.70 18.99 14.59
C ARG A 166 22.17 18.58 14.45
N SER A 167 22.45 17.67 13.53
CA SER A 167 23.80 17.23 13.16
C SER A 167 24.39 18.09 12.06
#